data_bb5b4b295ea0fc9e5b9f70caea062905
#
_entry.id   bb5b4b295ea0fc9e5b9f70caea062905
#
_cell.length_a   1.000
_cell.length_b   1.000
_cell.length_c   1.000
_cell.angle_alpha   90.00
_cell.angle_beta   90.00
_cell.angle_gamma   90.00
#
_symmetry.space_group_name_H-M   'P 1'
#
loop_
_entity.id
_entity.type
_entity.pdbx_description
1 polymer ?
#
loop_
_entity_poly.entity_id
_entity_poly.type
_entity_poly.pdbx_seq_one_letter_code
_entity_poly.pdbx_strand_id
1 'polypeptide(L)'
;MKDDITTGIGDALFGFQAALKEGGSSLKEYLEKYYYQRWMGDTLLAAVSIRATFVTAMHQFLADEGLCNLERVQLSPLTDPLAHDVEHVPSISYKGLHYVMTHSMIYSKLLACYHPKIKGVFVDSPNIRLEVESPDRIQRGKYIIDFSQMDIEVRRNRGIDFETYLSKPAEVKEMLKEDMAIAKGLFERMLIHSMAKVAEKNREELKELGVAIEIPKQPFPTFVYDQSRKKYSLKEYEVGVGKETSSQFFWITGIPRENYDLIYPYIKPDGKITAGEVTSDMVYNYDLCAKSIIRDTGEQTEARELLSGGIREWLFETIVERLLDNKIIPVKPIIVEGNIENINQLDGYGPFLLAASIKDATGRSTFPDTYGGGIGIERTLYALSRGPKVDKIDDVTFFGKNPDSHQIYLF
;
A
#
# COMPACT_ATOMS: atom_id res chain seq x y z
N MET A 1 -8.30 -16.02 29.84
CA MET A 1 -7.60 -16.20 28.53
C MET A 1 -8.12 -17.40 27.70
N LYS A 2 -8.66 -18.48 28.31
CA LYS A 2 -9.36 -19.51 27.54
C LYS A 2 -10.79 -19.10 27.14
N ASP A 3 -11.41 -18.23 27.92
CA ASP A 3 -12.81 -17.82 27.71
C ASP A 3 -12.96 -16.82 26.54
N ASP A 4 -11.96 -15.96 26.25
CA ASP A 4 -12.02 -14.97 25.16
C ASP A 4 -11.86 -15.59 23.77
N ILE A 5 -11.08 -16.68 23.65
CA ILE A 5 -10.90 -17.36 22.35
C ILE A 5 -12.16 -18.15 22.00
N THR A 6 -12.82 -18.70 23.01
CA THR A 6 -14.07 -19.46 22.83
C THR A 6 -15.25 -18.55 22.49
N THR A 7 -15.30 -17.31 22.95
CA THR A 7 -16.33 -16.34 22.57
C THR A 7 -16.21 -15.96 21.08
N GLY A 8 -15.03 -15.62 20.58
CA GLY A 8 -14.87 -15.25 19.17
C GLY A 8 -15.22 -16.38 18.18
N ILE A 9 -14.83 -17.62 18.50
CA ILE A 9 -15.23 -18.80 17.70
C ILE A 9 -16.73 -19.08 17.87
N GLY A 10 -17.27 -18.89 19.07
CA GLY A 10 -18.70 -19.04 19.36
C GLY A 10 -19.55 -18.04 18.58
N ASP A 11 -19.13 -16.79 18.49
CA ASP A 11 -19.83 -15.75 17.77
C ASP A 11 -19.77 -15.96 16.25
N ALA A 12 -18.63 -16.39 15.71
CA ALA A 12 -18.51 -16.75 14.31
C ALA A 12 -19.39 -17.97 13.94
N LEU A 13 -19.40 -19.02 14.80
CA LEU A 13 -20.29 -20.16 14.66
C LEU A 13 -21.76 -19.79 14.85
N PHE A 14 -22.06 -18.85 15.73
CA PHE A 14 -23.42 -18.36 15.97
C PHE A 14 -23.93 -17.54 14.76
N GLY A 15 -23.11 -16.66 14.22
CA GLY A 15 -23.41 -15.94 12.97
C GLY A 15 -23.64 -16.90 11.79
N PHE A 16 -22.84 -17.94 11.67
CA PHE A 16 -23.02 -19.01 10.71
C PHE A 16 -24.34 -19.78 10.91
N GLN A 17 -24.67 -20.17 12.13
CA GLN A 17 -25.91 -20.83 12.45
C GLN A 17 -27.13 -19.93 12.23
N ALA A 18 -27.01 -18.61 12.48
CA ALA A 18 -28.05 -17.63 12.20
C ALA A 18 -28.29 -17.49 10.68
N ALA A 19 -27.23 -17.36 9.90
CA ALA A 19 -27.32 -17.30 8.43
C ALA A 19 -27.93 -18.58 7.82
N LEU A 20 -27.61 -19.76 8.38
CA LEU A 20 -28.24 -21.01 7.97
C LEU A 20 -29.74 -21.05 8.32
N LYS A 21 -30.13 -20.51 9.48
CA LYS A 21 -31.54 -20.48 9.91
C LYS A 21 -32.37 -19.50 9.08
N GLU A 22 -31.83 -18.33 8.76
CA GLU A 22 -32.48 -17.32 7.93
C GLU A 22 -32.68 -17.79 6.48
N GLY A 23 -31.73 -18.57 5.95
CA GLY A 23 -31.79 -19.13 4.59
C GLY A 23 -32.64 -20.39 4.46
N GLY A 24 -33.07 -21.02 5.57
CA GLY A 24 -33.81 -22.30 5.54
C GLY A 24 -33.01 -23.46 4.94
N SER A 25 -31.71 -23.30 4.72
CA SER A 25 -30.84 -24.21 3.99
C SER A 25 -29.95 -25.04 4.95
N SER A 26 -29.64 -26.25 4.53
CA SER A 26 -28.60 -27.03 5.19
C SER A 26 -27.21 -26.45 4.96
N LEU A 27 -26.23 -26.80 5.82
CA LEU A 27 -24.81 -26.41 5.59
C LEU A 27 -24.34 -26.80 4.17
N LYS A 28 -24.76 -27.97 3.69
CA LYS A 28 -24.42 -28.44 2.36
C LYS A 28 -24.94 -27.51 1.28
N GLU A 29 -26.22 -27.12 1.34
CA GLU A 29 -26.82 -26.17 0.36
C GLU A 29 -26.16 -24.81 0.42
N TYR A 30 -25.81 -24.31 1.61
CA TYR A 30 -25.06 -23.08 1.78
C TYR A 30 -23.67 -23.16 1.10
N LEU A 31 -22.91 -24.25 1.39
CA LEU A 31 -21.61 -24.47 0.77
C LEU A 31 -21.71 -24.64 -0.75
N GLU A 32 -22.69 -25.38 -1.24
CA GLU A 32 -22.94 -25.54 -2.67
C GLU A 32 -23.24 -24.21 -3.36
N LYS A 33 -24.11 -23.39 -2.76
CA LYS A 33 -24.53 -22.11 -3.32
C LYS A 33 -23.43 -21.04 -3.33
N TYR A 34 -22.71 -20.86 -2.23
CA TYR A 34 -21.80 -19.72 -2.05
C TYR A 34 -20.34 -20.05 -2.29
N TYR A 35 -19.91 -21.29 -2.10
CA TYR A 35 -18.52 -21.70 -2.24
C TYR A 35 -18.28 -22.65 -3.41
N TYR A 36 -18.99 -23.76 -3.48
CA TYR A 36 -18.70 -24.78 -4.48
C TYR A 36 -18.90 -24.26 -5.91
N GLN A 37 -20.02 -23.59 -6.21
CA GLN A 37 -20.28 -23.02 -7.53
C GLN A 37 -19.22 -21.97 -7.89
N ARG A 38 -18.78 -21.18 -6.91
CA ARG A 38 -17.71 -20.20 -7.11
C ARG A 38 -16.37 -20.88 -7.39
N TRP A 39 -15.99 -21.87 -6.56
CA TRP A 39 -14.70 -22.56 -6.72
C TRP A 39 -14.62 -23.39 -8.02
N MET A 40 -15.75 -23.87 -8.52
CA MET A 40 -15.84 -24.58 -9.79
C MET A 40 -16.06 -23.66 -10.99
N GLY A 41 -16.16 -22.35 -10.74
CA GLY A 41 -16.44 -21.36 -11.80
C GLY A 41 -15.19 -21.00 -12.61
N ASP A 42 -15.33 -20.94 -13.93
CA ASP A 42 -14.24 -20.60 -14.86
C ASP A 42 -13.72 -19.17 -14.63
N THR A 43 -14.57 -18.25 -14.17
CA THR A 43 -14.19 -16.87 -13.84
C THR A 43 -13.14 -16.82 -12.72
N LEU A 44 -13.36 -17.57 -11.62
CA LEU A 44 -12.38 -17.63 -10.52
C LEU A 44 -11.10 -18.34 -10.96
N LEU A 45 -11.21 -19.44 -11.70
CA LEU A 45 -10.04 -20.14 -12.25
C LEU A 45 -9.21 -19.21 -13.12
N ALA A 46 -9.85 -18.44 -14.02
CA ALA A 46 -9.18 -17.46 -14.87
C ALA A 46 -8.47 -16.38 -14.05
N ALA A 47 -9.14 -15.81 -13.04
CA ALA A 47 -8.55 -14.80 -12.16
C ALA A 47 -7.33 -15.33 -11.39
N VAL A 48 -7.41 -16.55 -10.84
CA VAL A 48 -6.30 -17.19 -10.12
C VAL A 48 -5.12 -17.49 -11.04
N SER A 49 -5.37 -17.95 -12.28
CA SER A 49 -4.31 -18.20 -13.29
C SER A 49 -3.60 -16.91 -13.68
N ILE A 50 -4.36 -15.83 -13.93
CA ILE A 50 -3.81 -14.51 -14.23
C ILE A 50 -2.99 -14.00 -13.05
N ARG A 51 -3.50 -14.13 -11.80
CA ARG A 51 -2.78 -13.75 -10.59
C ARG A 51 -1.42 -14.44 -10.51
N ALA A 52 -1.38 -15.75 -10.70
CA ALA A 52 -0.15 -16.54 -10.64
C ALA A 52 0.89 -16.04 -11.64
N THR A 53 0.49 -15.80 -12.91
CA THR A 53 1.38 -15.24 -13.93
C THR A 53 1.86 -13.84 -13.58
N PHE A 54 0.95 -12.96 -13.16
CA PHE A 54 1.22 -11.56 -12.86
C PHE A 54 2.24 -11.42 -11.71
N VAL A 55 2.00 -12.10 -10.58
CA VAL A 55 2.88 -12.06 -9.40
C VAL A 55 4.25 -12.65 -9.72
N THR A 56 4.30 -13.80 -10.41
CA THR A 56 5.58 -14.41 -10.82
C THR A 56 6.40 -13.48 -11.71
N ALA A 57 5.76 -12.78 -12.64
CA ALA A 57 6.42 -11.84 -13.53
C ALA A 57 6.96 -10.60 -12.77
N MET A 58 6.22 -10.10 -11.77
CA MET A 58 6.69 -9.02 -10.90
C MET A 58 7.94 -9.43 -10.12
N HIS A 59 7.94 -10.60 -9.48
CA HIS A 59 9.09 -11.14 -8.76
C HIS A 59 10.32 -11.25 -9.65
N GLN A 60 10.16 -11.82 -10.85
CA GLN A 60 11.27 -11.95 -11.79
C GLN A 60 11.83 -10.60 -12.20
N PHE A 61 10.97 -9.65 -12.56
CA PHE A 61 11.37 -8.29 -12.92
C PHE A 61 12.17 -7.62 -11.79
N LEU A 62 11.67 -7.68 -10.56
CA LEU A 62 12.32 -7.02 -9.43
C LEU A 62 13.66 -7.66 -9.07
N ALA A 63 13.76 -8.98 -9.16
CA ALA A 63 15.02 -9.70 -9.00
C ALA A 63 16.04 -9.34 -10.09
N ASP A 64 15.61 -9.23 -11.35
CA ASP A 64 16.45 -8.82 -12.50
C ASP A 64 16.91 -7.36 -12.38
N GLU A 65 16.11 -6.48 -11.75
CA GLU A 65 16.52 -5.12 -11.37
C GLU A 65 17.54 -5.10 -10.21
N GLY A 66 17.83 -6.26 -9.61
CA GLY A 66 18.82 -6.42 -8.54
C GLY A 66 18.30 -6.07 -7.15
N LEU A 67 16.98 -6.14 -6.95
CA LEU A 67 16.37 -5.96 -5.63
C LEU A 67 16.35 -7.29 -4.86
N CYS A 68 16.51 -7.21 -3.54
CA CYS A 68 16.49 -8.37 -2.66
C CYS A 68 15.05 -8.70 -2.26
N ASN A 69 14.65 -9.99 -2.36
CA ASN A 69 13.38 -10.44 -1.80
C ASN A 69 13.51 -10.62 -0.28
N LEU A 70 12.64 -9.95 0.48
CA LEU A 70 12.60 -10.05 1.93
C LEU A 70 11.62 -11.13 2.39
N GLU A 71 11.87 -11.66 3.59
CA GLU A 71 10.90 -12.45 4.34
C GLU A 71 9.70 -11.60 4.75
N ARG A 72 8.55 -12.26 4.88
CA ARG A 72 7.31 -11.62 5.32
C ARG A 72 7.34 -11.38 6.83
N VAL A 73 6.99 -10.20 7.26
CA VAL A 73 6.75 -9.87 8.67
C VAL A 73 5.25 -9.84 8.92
N GLN A 74 4.73 -10.81 9.65
CA GLN A 74 3.29 -10.90 9.99
C GLN A 74 2.97 -10.28 11.35
N LEU A 75 3.95 -10.28 12.26
CA LEU A 75 3.83 -9.71 13.59
C LEU A 75 5.02 -8.80 13.85
N SER A 76 4.78 -7.61 14.33
CA SER A 76 5.82 -6.62 14.63
C SER A 76 5.42 -5.85 15.90
N PRO A 77 6.39 -5.38 16.70
CA PRO A 77 6.08 -4.43 17.76
C PRO A 77 5.62 -3.06 17.22
N LEU A 78 5.86 -2.80 15.95
CA LEU A 78 5.55 -1.55 15.28
C LEU A 78 4.78 -1.80 13.97
N THR A 79 3.87 -0.89 13.66
CA THR A 79 3.27 -0.76 12.32
C THR A 79 3.52 0.65 11.79
N ASP A 80 3.14 0.94 10.55
CA ASP A 80 3.20 2.30 10.01
C ASP A 80 2.14 3.19 10.71
N PRO A 81 2.54 4.09 11.60
CA PRO A 81 1.58 4.86 12.40
C PRO A 81 0.95 6.03 11.62
N LEU A 82 1.53 6.38 10.46
CA LEU A 82 1.10 7.53 9.69
C LEU A 82 0.18 7.15 8.52
N ALA A 83 0.06 5.86 8.22
CA ALA A 83 -0.68 5.40 7.05
C ALA A 83 -2.15 5.10 7.31
N HIS A 84 -2.52 4.65 8.50
CA HIS A 84 -3.86 4.13 8.80
C HIS A 84 -4.21 4.30 10.27
N ASP A 85 -5.50 4.11 10.56
CA ASP A 85 -6.06 4.09 11.91
C ASP A 85 -5.38 3.01 12.77
N VAL A 86 -4.47 3.45 13.65
CA VAL A 86 -3.71 2.56 14.54
C VAL A 86 -4.53 2.07 15.73
N GLU A 87 -5.67 2.67 16.04
CA GLU A 87 -6.53 2.26 17.15
C GLU A 87 -7.21 0.91 16.88
N HIS A 88 -7.39 0.54 15.60
CA HIS A 88 -8.05 -0.68 15.17
C HIS A 88 -7.10 -1.74 14.60
N VAL A 89 -5.80 -1.64 14.88
CA VAL A 89 -4.82 -2.66 14.44
C VAL A 89 -4.97 -3.94 15.27
N PRO A 90 -5.23 -5.10 14.65
CA PRO A 90 -5.28 -6.37 15.38
C PRO A 90 -3.97 -6.64 16.10
N SER A 91 -4.05 -7.05 17.37
CA SER A 91 -2.88 -7.24 18.20
C SER A 91 -2.87 -8.57 18.93
N ILE A 92 -1.68 -9.05 19.29
CA ILE A 92 -1.46 -10.31 20.02
C ILE A 92 -0.49 -10.05 21.15
N SER A 93 -0.84 -10.52 22.36
CA SER A 93 0.08 -10.56 23.50
C SER A 93 0.71 -11.95 23.63
N TYR A 94 2.04 -12.02 23.63
CA TYR A 94 2.78 -13.27 23.77
C TYR A 94 3.99 -13.09 24.68
N LYS A 95 4.11 -13.90 25.73
CA LYS A 95 5.20 -13.87 26.74
C LYS A 95 5.45 -12.48 27.34
N GLY A 96 4.38 -11.71 27.57
CA GLY A 96 4.49 -10.36 28.13
C GLY A 96 4.88 -9.27 27.12
N LEU A 97 5.05 -9.64 25.87
CA LEU A 97 5.31 -8.71 24.77
C LEU A 97 4.01 -8.46 23.98
N HIS A 98 3.87 -7.25 23.47
CA HIS A 98 2.75 -6.83 22.64
C HIS A 98 3.20 -6.74 21.18
N TYR A 99 2.46 -7.38 20.30
CA TYR A 99 2.69 -7.39 18.86
C TYR A 99 1.43 -6.94 18.13
N VAL A 100 1.60 -6.25 17.02
CA VAL A 100 0.52 -5.93 16.08
C VAL A 100 0.67 -6.74 14.80
N MET A 101 -0.45 -7.05 14.16
CA MET A 101 -0.45 -7.70 12.84
C MET A 101 0.00 -6.69 11.78
N THR A 102 0.62 -7.18 10.73
CA THR A 102 1.15 -6.31 9.67
C THR A 102 0.03 -5.52 9.00
N HIS A 103 0.12 -4.22 9.13
CA HIS A 103 -0.71 -3.22 8.48
C HIS A 103 0.02 -2.60 7.28
N SER A 104 1.33 -2.45 7.45
CA SER A 104 2.30 -2.02 6.47
C SER A 104 3.69 -2.47 6.90
N MET A 105 4.54 -2.83 5.94
CA MET A 105 5.94 -3.21 6.19
C MET A 105 6.93 -2.04 6.01
N ILE A 106 6.47 -0.79 6.07
CA ILE A 106 7.33 0.35 5.71
C ILE A 106 8.60 0.43 6.56
N TYR A 107 8.52 0.25 7.87
CA TYR A 107 9.71 0.28 8.72
C TYR A 107 10.66 -0.89 8.47
N SER A 108 10.12 -2.08 8.27
CA SER A 108 10.93 -3.26 7.94
C SER A 108 11.70 -3.05 6.64
N LYS A 109 11.06 -2.47 5.62
CA LYS A 109 11.68 -2.15 4.33
C LYS A 109 12.76 -1.09 4.46
N LEU A 110 12.51 -0.01 5.23
CA LEU A 110 13.48 1.05 5.48
C LEU A 110 14.73 0.49 6.18
N LEU A 111 14.54 -0.31 7.26
CA LEU A 111 15.64 -0.93 7.98
C LEU A 111 16.40 -1.95 7.12
N ALA A 112 15.71 -2.70 6.26
CA ALA A 112 16.35 -3.61 5.30
C ALA A 112 17.23 -2.86 4.29
N CYS A 113 16.86 -1.62 3.94
CA CYS A 113 17.67 -0.75 3.08
C CYS A 113 18.84 -0.07 3.82
N TYR A 114 19.06 -0.33 5.12
CA TYR A 114 20.10 0.34 5.89
C TYR A 114 21.52 0.02 5.38
N HIS A 115 21.75 -1.20 4.92
CA HIS A 115 23.06 -1.60 4.41
C HIS A 115 23.34 -0.94 3.04
N PRO A 116 24.44 -0.17 2.88
CA PRO A 116 24.69 0.67 1.68
C PRO A 116 24.85 -0.11 0.36
N LYS A 117 25.16 -1.41 0.43
CA LYS A 117 25.25 -2.27 -0.76
C LYS A 117 23.91 -2.84 -1.23
N ILE A 118 22.86 -2.72 -0.44
CA ILE A 118 21.52 -3.11 -0.86
C ILE A 118 20.95 -2.01 -1.75
N LYS A 119 20.69 -2.33 -3.03
CA LYS A 119 20.06 -1.42 -3.98
C LYS A 119 18.62 -1.10 -3.57
N GLY A 120 17.91 -2.11 -3.10
CA GLY A 120 16.54 -2.05 -2.65
C GLY A 120 16.00 -3.43 -2.36
N VAL A 121 14.77 -3.47 -1.90
CA VAL A 121 14.09 -4.68 -1.45
C VAL A 121 12.67 -4.75 -2.01
N PHE A 122 12.12 -5.97 -2.09
CA PHE A 122 10.71 -6.20 -2.35
C PHE A 122 10.18 -7.37 -1.52
N VAL A 123 8.89 -7.40 -1.27
CA VAL A 123 8.26 -8.46 -0.47
C VAL A 123 6.77 -8.60 -0.82
N ASP A 124 6.27 -9.84 -0.86
CA ASP A 124 4.83 -10.11 -0.77
C ASP A 124 4.36 -9.84 0.66
N SER A 125 3.98 -8.60 0.95
CA SER A 125 3.54 -8.18 2.26
C SER A 125 2.11 -8.66 2.54
N PRO A 126 1.88 -9.46 3.59
CA PRO A 126 0.53 -9.73 4.07
C PRO A 126 0.02 -8.50 4.85
N ASN A 127 -1.15 -8.01 4.51
CA ASN A 127 -1.70 -6.83 5.19
C ASN A 127 -3.08 -7.14 5.73
N ILE A 128 -3.30 -6.81 7.00
CA ILE A 128 -4.60 -6.93 7.66
C ILE A 128 -5.05 -5.53 8.05
N ARG A 129 -6.15 -5.06 7.45
CA ARG A 129 -6.72 -3.75 7.72
C ARG A 129 -8.21 -3.90 7.99
N LEU A 130 -8.61 -3.66 9.22
CA LEU A 130 -10.00 -3.70 9.61
C LEU A 130 -10.70 -2.39 9.26
N GLU A 131 -10.71 -2.00 8.01
CA GLU A 131 -11.33 -0.76 7.51
C GLU A 131 -12.87 -0.83 7.51
N VAL A 132 -13.44 -1.26 8.61
CA VAL A 132 -14.73 -1.92 8.69
C VAL A 132 -15.93 -1.00 8.61
N GLU A 133 -15.86 0.30 8.90
CA GLU A 133 -17.08 0.97 9.33
C GLU A 133 -17.56 2.16 8.47
N SER A 134 -16.98 2.39 7.31
CA SER A 134 -17.53 3.40 6.41
C SER A 134 -18.48 2.75 5.41
N PRO A 135 -19.81 2.99 5.49
CA PRO A 135 -20.76 2.50 4.49
C PRO A 135 -20.33 2.79 3.05
N ASP A 136 -19.68 3.93 2.83
CA ASP A 136 -19.13 4.30 1.54
C ASP A 136 -18.00 3.40 1.05
N ARG A 137 -17.16 2.88 1.95
CA ARG A 137 -16.05 1.97 1.59
C ARG A 137 -16.59 0.61 1.22
N ILE A 138 -17.58 0.18 1.95
CA ILE A 138 -18.32 -1.05 1.78
C ILE A 138 -18.96 -1.10 0.39
N GLN A 139 -19.77 -0.10 0.03
CA GLN A 139 -20.48 -0.03 -1.24
C GLN A 139 -19.57 -0.03 -2.48
N ARG A 140 -18.26 0.29 -2.33
CA ARG A 140 -17.34 0.34 -3.47
C ARG A 140 -16.86 -1.02 -3.97
N GLY A 141 -17.05 -2.10 -3.20
CA GLY A 141 -16.64 -3.46 -3.57
C GLY A 141 -15.14 -3.64 -3.87
N LYS A 142 -14.30 -2.69 -3.40
CA LYS A 142 -12.85 -2.66 -3.71
C LYS A 142 -11.94 -2.93 -2.51
N TYR A 143 -12.51 -3.14 -1.33
CA TYR A 143 -11.76 -3.37 -0.10
C TYR A 143 -11.92 -4.80 0.39
N ILE A 144 -10.84 -5.38 0.87
CA ILE A 144 -10.80 -6.64 1.59
C ILE A 144 -9.93 -6.45 2.84
N ILE A 145 -10.23 -7.19 3.90
CA ILE A 145 -9.57 -7.01 5.20
C ILE A 145 -8.19 -7.70 5.29
N ASP A 146 -7.97 -8.72 4.48
CA ASP A 146 -6.73 -9.49 4.43
C ASP A 146 -6.31 -9.61 2.96
N PHE A 147 -5.24 -8.94 2.60
CA PHE A 147 -4.78 -8.83 1.21
C PHE A 147 -3.26 -8.85 1.11
N SER A 148 -2.79 -9.06 -0.10
CA SER A 148 -1.36 -9.07 -0.42
C SER A 148 -0.96 -7.79 -1.16
N GLN A 149 0.20 -7.24 -0.78
CA GLN A 149 0.84 -6.17 -1.54
C GLN A 149 2.22 -6.63 -2.00
N MET A 150 2.57 -6.33 -3.26
CA MET A 150 3.95 -6.29 -3.66
C MET A 150 4.54 -4.98 -3.18
N ASP A 151 5.19 -5.02 -2.03
CA ASP A 151 5.85 -3.87 -1.41
C ASP A 151 7.28 -3.74 -1.90
N ILE A 152 7.68 -2.53 -2.29
CA ILE A 152 8.99 -2.24 -2.88
C ILE A 152 9.57 -1.03 -2.17
N GLU A 153 10.88 -1.07 -1.88
CA GLU A 153 11.63 0.05 -1.34
C GLU A 153 13.03 0.09 -1.98
N VAL A 154 13.43 1.25 -2.51
CA VAL A 154 14.69 1.42 -3.27
C VAL A 154 15.47 2.60 -2.74
N ARG A 155 16.78 2.43 -2.54
CA ARG A 155 17.68 3.50 -2.09
C ARG A 155 17.89 4.53 -3.20
N ARG A 156 17.91 5.80 -2.82
CA ARG A 156 18.23 6.92 -3.73
C ARG A 156 19.73 7.27 -3.69
N ASN A 157 20.36 7.10 -2.53
CA ASN A 157 21.78 7.43 -2.28
C ASN A 157 22.15 8.90 -2.61
N ARG A 158 21.27 9.84 -2.32
CA ARG A 158 21.50 11.28 -2.58
C ARG A 158 22.41 11.95 -1.56
N GLY A 159 22.42 11.42 -0.32
CA GLY A 159 23.32 11.89 0.73
C GLY A 159 23.10 13.34 1.16
N ILE A 160 21.87 13.84 1.11
CA ILE A 160 21.51 15.18 1.54
C ILE A 160 21.44 15.20 3.06
N ASP A 161 22.17 16.11 3.66
CA ASP A 161 22.13 16.42 5.09
C ASP A 161 21.09 17.49 5.42
N PHE A 162 20.85 17.70 6.71
CA PHE A 162 19.85 18.63 7.18
C PHE A 162 20.20 20.11 6.86
N GLU A 163 21.47 20.47 6.81
CA GLU A 163 21.91 21.81 6.41
C GLU A 163 21.57 22.08 4.95
N THR A 164 21.90 21.15 4.05
CA THR A 164 21.54 21.22 2.63
C THR A 164 20.03 21.26 2.43
N TYR A 165 19.28 20.45 3.19
CA TYR A 165 17.81 20.43 3.18
C TYR A 165 17.22 21.82 3.44
N LEU A 166 17.75 22.56 4.40
CA LEU A 166 17.28 23.89 4.74
C LEU A 166 17.81 25.01 3.82
N SER A 167 19.09 24.93 3.43
CA SER A 167 19.78 26.05 2.76
C SER A 167 19.66 26.06 1.24
N LYS A 168 19.35 24.89 0.61
CA LYS A 168 19.33 24.74 -0.84
C LYS A 168 18.00 24.25 -1.42
N PRO A 169 16.89 24.97 -1.16
CA PRO A 169 15.55 24.44 -1.47
C PRO A 169 15.32 24.18 -2.98
N ALA A 170 15.94 24.96 -3.86
CA ALA A 170 15.78 24.74 -5.30
C ALA A 170 16.46 23.46 -5.78
N GLU A 171 17.69 23.19 -5.29
CA GLU A 171 18.43 21.96 -5.61
C GLU A 171 17.70 20.72 -5.09
N VAL A 172 17.19 20.79 -3.84
CA VAL A 172 16.46 19.68 -3.22
C VAL A 172 15.16 19.40 -3.97
N LYS A 173 14.38 20.43 -4.31
CA LYS A 173 13.13 20.25 -5.08
C LYS A 173 13.37 19.62 -6.44
N GLU A 174 14.40 20.02 -7.15
CA GLU A 174 14.70 19.44 -8.47
C GLU A 174 15.11 17.98 -8.36
N MET A 175 15.99 17.65 -7.42
CA MET A 175 16.38 16.29 -7.12
C MET A 175 15.17 15.40 -6.77
N LEU A 176 14.24 15.90 -5.94
CA LEU A 176 13.04 15.14 -5.56
C LEU A 176 12.12 14.87 -6.74
N LYS A 177 12.02 15.80 -7.71
CA LYS A 177 11.28 15.57 -8.95
C LYS A 177 11.92 14.49 -9.82
N GLU A 178 13.27 14.50 -9.94
CA GLU A 178 14.00 13.44 -10.63
C GLU A 178 13.75 12.09 -9.99
N ASP A 179 13.84 12.00 -8.66
CA ASP A 179 13.63 10.77 -7.91
C ASP A 179 12.19 10.24 -8.08
N MET A 180 11.20 11.11 -8.09
CA MET A 180 9.82 10.71 -8.42
C MET A 180 9.69 10.17 -9.85
N ALA A 181 10.38 10.76 -10.81
CA ALA A 181 10.38 10.26 -12.19
C ALA A 181 11.03 8.88 -12.29
N ILE A 182 12.16 8.67 -11.60
CA ILE A 182 12.85 7.37 -11.52
C ILE A 182 11.95 6.32 -10.87
N ALA A 183 11.31 6.67 -9.75
CA ALA A 183 10.40 5.78 -9.04
C ALA A 183 9.22 5.34 -9.92
N LYS A 184 8.51 6.30 -10.52
CA LYS A 184 7.40 6.02 -11.45
C LYS A 184 7.86 5.14 -12.61
N GLY A 185 9.02 5.45 -13.20
CA GLY A 185 9.58 4.65 -14.30
C GLY A 185 9.87 3.20 -13.92
N LEU A 186 10.32 2.90 -12.70
CA LEU A 186 10.49 1.54 -12.21
C LEU A 186 9.17 0.78 -12.15
N PHE A 187 8.14 1.38 -11.53
CA PHE A 187 6.82 0.77 -11.41
C PHE A 187 6.13 0.58 -12.77
N GLU A 188 6.28 1.53 -13.69
CA GLU A 188 5.78 1.40 -15.05
C GLU A 188 6.41 0.21 -15.78
N ARG A 189 7.75 0.08 -15.75
CA ARG A 189 8.44 -1.05 -16.39
C ARG A 189 8.01 -2.39 -15.78
N MET A 190 7.88 -2.47 -14.45
CA MET A 190 7.40 -3.68 -13.76
C MET A 190 5.99 -4.06 -14.22
N LEU A 191 5.08 -3.10 -14.26
CA LEU A 191 3.69 -3.32 -14.68
C LEU A 191 3.63 -3.76 -16.13
N ILE A 192 4.31 -3.06 -17.05
CA ILE A 192 4.38 -3.39 -18.47
C ILE A 192 4.92 -4.80 -18.68
N HIS A 193 6.01 -5.16 -17.98
CA HIS A 193 6.58 -6.51 -18.03
C HIS A 193 5.56 -7.57 -17.60
N SER A 194 4.89 -7.34 -16.46
CA SER A 194 3.93 -8.30 -15.91
C SER A 194 2.68 -8.43 -16.79
N MET A 195 2.17 -7.32 -17.32
CA MET A 195 1.06 -7.33 -18.26
C MET A 195 1.40 -8.05 -19.57
N ALA A 196 2.62 -7.86 -20.10
CA ALA A 196 3.06 -8.56 -21.29
C ALA A 196 3.08 -10.07 -21.08
N LYS A 197 3.53 -10.54 -19.90
CA LYS A 197 3.49 -11.96 -19.54
C LYS A 197 2.07 -12.51 -19.42
N VAL A 198 1.15 -11.75 -18.83
CA VAL A 198 -0.27 -12.14 -18.78
C VAL A 198 -0.88 -12.20 -20.18
N ALA A 199 -0.64 -11.18 -21.01
CA ALA A 199 -1.14 -11.16 -22.39
C ALA A 199 -0.59 -12.31 -23.25
N GLU A 200 0.65 -12.75 -22.99
CA GLU A 200 1.30 -13.89 -23.64
C GLU A 200 0.68 -15.21 -23.19
N LYS A 201 0.53 -15.43 -21.89
CA LYS A 201 0.25 -16.75 -21.30
C LYS A 201 -1.24 -16.99 -20.98
N ASN A 202 -2.03 -15.95 -20.75
CA ASN A 202 -3.38 -16.05 -20.21
C ASN A 202 -4.45 -15.54 -21.20
N ARG A 203 -4.32 -15.84 -22.47
CA ARG A 203 -5.26 -15.36 -23.53
C ARG A 203 -6.67 -15.87 -23.34
N GLU A 204 -6.84 -17.14 -23.01
CA GLU A 204 -8.15 -17.75 -22.80
C GLU A 204 -8.79 -17.27 -21.50
N GLU A 205 -8.00 -17.09 -20.45
CA GLU A 205 -8.48 -16.56 -19.19
C GLU A 205 -8.94 -15.09 -19.33
N LEU A 206 -8.21 -14.26 -20.06
CA LEU A 206 -8.62 -12.88 -20.35
C LEU A 206 -9.92 -12.85 -21.18
N LYS A 207 -10.08 -13.78 -22.12
CA LYS A 207 -11.32 -13.95 -22.89
C LYS A 207 -12.45 -14.41 -21.96
N GLU A 208 -12.18 -15.35 -21.06
CA GLU A 208 -13.16 -15.82 -20.08
C GLU A 208 -13.64 -14.65 -19.20
N LEU A 209 -12.76 -13.78 -18.72
CA LEU A 209 -13.14 -12.60 -17.94
C LEU A 209 -13.85 -11.50 -18.80
N GLY A 210 -13.83 -11.59 -20.11
CA GLY A 210 -14.40 -10.59 -21.00
C GLY A 210 -13.61 -9.27 -21.05
N VAL A 211 -12.31 -9.33 -20.78
CA VAL A 211 -11.41 -8.15 -20.78
C VAL A 211 -10.29 -8.28 -21.78
N ALA A 212 -9.71 -7.16 -22.16
CA ALA A 212 -8.50 -7.06 -22.98
C ALA A 212 -7.38 -6.38 -22.20
N ILE A 213 -6.15 -6.79 -22.44
CA ILE A 213 -4.95 -6.12 -21.96
C ILE A 213 -4.26 -5.49 -23.17
N GLU A 214 -4.12 -4.17 -23.14
CA GLU A 214 -3.26 -3.42 -24.04
C GLU A 214 -1.97 -3.09 -23.31
N ILE A 215 -0.83 -3.32 -23.96
CA ILE A 215 0.47 -3.01 -23.35
C ILE A 215 0.73 -1.51 -23.48
N PRO A 216 0.71 -0.76 -22.36
CA PRO A 216 0.82 0.69 -22.40
C PRO A 216 2.23 1.15 -22.77
N LYS A 217 2.33 2.36 -23.30
CA LYS A 217 3.62 3.03 -23.60
C LYS A 217 4.00 3.95 -22.43
N GLN A 218 5.28 3.98 -22.11
CA GLN A 218 5.85 4.92 -21.15
C GLN A 218 6.14 6.29 -21.80
N PRO A 219 6.19 7.36 -20.99
CA PRO A 219 5.71 7.45 -19.60
C PRO A 219 4.18 7.53 -19.54
N PHE A 220 3.59 7.08 -18.42
CA PHE A 220 2.15 7.27 -18.21
C PHE A 220 1.83 8.72 -17.89
N PRO A 221 0.67 9.24 -18.32
CA PRO A 221 0.22 10.57 -17.97
C PRO A 221 0.25 10.82 -16.47
N THR A 222 0.66 12.00 -16.06
CA THR A 222 0.74 12.39 -14.64
C THR A 222 -0.15 13.60 -14.40
N PHE A 223 -1.01 13.51 -13.38
CA PHE A 223 -1.89 14.57 -12.90
C PHE A 223 -1.48 14.96 -11.50
N VAL A 224 -1.37 16.26 -11.22
CA VAL A 224 -1.10 16.75 -9.87
C VAL A 224 -2.44 16.91 -9.16
N TYR A 225 -2.52 16.35 -7.94
CA TYR A 225 -3.66 16.55 -7.07
C TYR A 225 -3.80 18.04 -6.76
N ASP A 226 -4.97 18.59 -6.99
CA ASP A 226 -5.27 20.00 -6.74
C ASP A 226 -6.51 20.11 -5.85
N GLN A 227 -6.30 20.44 -4.59
CA GLN A 227 -7.39 20.65 -3.65
C GLN A 227 -8.31 21.81 -4.03
N SER A 228 -7.80 22.80 -4.80
CA SER A 228 -8.63 23.92 -5.26
C SER A 228 -9.65 23.51 -6.32
N ARG A 229 -9.40 22.38 -6.99
CA ARG A 229 -10.39 21.73 -7.86
C ARG A 229 -11.45 21.03 -6.99
N LYS A 230 -12.27 21.80 -6.27
CA LYS A 230 -13.43 21.34 -5.48
C LYS A 230 -14.42 20.43 -6.26
N LYS A 231 -14.06 20.02 -7.46
CA LYS A 231 -14.87 19.23 -8.40
C LYS A 231 -15.00 17.78 -7.97
N TYR A 232 -13.98 17.24 -7.26
CA TYR A 232 -13.95 15.84 -6.83
C TYR A 232 -13.57 15.75 -5.35
N SER A 233 -14.28 14.90 -4.60
CA SER A 233 -13.85 14.51 -3.27
C SER A 233 -12.53 13.74 -3.35
N LEU A 234 -11.75 13.70 -2.25
CA LEU A 234 -10.52 12.90 -2.18
C LEU A 234 -10.79 11.42 -2.53
N LYS A 235 -11.98 10.92 -2.19
CA LYS A 235 -12.43 9.55 -2.45
C LYS A 235 -12.78 9.27 -3.92
N GLU A 236 -13.05 10.28 -4.71
CA GLU A 236 -13.51 10.18 -6.10
C GLU A 236 -12.52 10.76 -7.10
N TYR A 237 -11.40 11.30 -6.63
CA TYR A 237 -10.44 11.98 -7.48
C TYR A 237 -9.89 11.05 -8.56
N GLU A 238 -9.58 9.80 -8.22
CA GLU A 238 -9.12 8.78 -9.18
C GLU A 238 -10.14 8.55 -10.31
N VAL A 239 -11.43 8.48 -9.96
CA VAL A 239 -12.51 8.29 -10.93
C VAL A 239 -12.69 9.55 -11.80
N GLY A 240 -12.64 10.73 -11.18
CA GLY A 240 -12.75 12.01 -11.88
C GLY A 240 -11.64 12.22 -12.90
N VAL A 241 -10.39 12.05 -12.49
CA VAL A 241 -9.22 12.12 -13.38
C VAL A 241 -9.29 11.04 -14.46
N GLY A 242 -9.70 9.82 -14.10
CA GLY A 242 -9.88 8.73 -15.04
C GLY A 242 -10.88 9.04 -16.17
N LYS A 243 -11.92 9.82 -15.90
CA LYS A 243 -12.87 10.30 -16.93
C LYS A 243 -12.29 11.39 -17.84
N GLU A 244 -11.31 12.15 -17.34
CA GLU A 244 -10.66 13.22 -18.11
C GLU A 244 -9.53 12.72 -19.04
N THR A 245 -9.05 11.49 -18.84
CA THR A 245 -7.97 10.90 -19.65
C THR A 245 -8.45 9.69 -20.44
N SER A 246 -7.99 9.60 -21.71
CA SER A 246 -8.15 8.38 -22.52
C SER A 246 -7.14 7.28 -22.17
N SER A 247 -6.10 7.58 -21.40
CA SER A 247 -5.10 6.59 -21.01
C SER A 247 -5.70 5.55 -20.06
N GLN A 248 -5.37 4.29 -20.29
CA GLN A 248 -5.73 3.19 -19.39
C GLN A 248 -5.02 3.34 -18.04
N PHE A 249 -3.77 3.81 -18.03
CA PHE A 249 -2.94 4.00 -16.84
C PHE A 249 -2.55 5.47 -16.71
N PHE A 250 -2.55 5.96 -15.47
CA PHE A 250 -2.12 7.32 -15.17
C PHE A 250 -1.69 7.46 -13.71
N TRP A 251 -0.86 8.45 -13.45
CA TRP A 251 -0.40 8.82 -12.14
C TRP A 251 -1.19 9.99 -11.58
N ILE A 252 -1.43 9.97 -10.27
CA ILE A 252 -1.83 11.10 -9.47
C ILE A 252 -0.70 11.37 -8.47
N THR A 253 -0.23 12.62 -8.39
CA THR A 253 0.91 13.01 -7.54
C THR A 253 0.56 14.18 -6.64
N GLY A 254 1.31 14.35 -5.55
CA GLY A 254 1.13 15.47 -4.63
C GLY A 254 -0.18 15.39 -3.86
N ILE A 255 -0.60 14.20 -3.43
CA ILE A 255 -1.83 13.99 -2.66
C ILE A 255 -1.54 14.36 -1.21
N PRO A 256 -2.14 15.41 -0.65
CA PRO A 256 -1.96 15.79 0.74
C PRO A 256 -2.58 14.71 1.65
N ARG A 257 -1.72 13.91 2.25
CA ARG A 257 -2.09 12.86 3.20
C ARG A 257 -1.03 12.75 4.29
N GLU A 258 -1.44 12.38 5.48
CA GLU A 258 -0.59 12.24 6.66
C GLU A 258 0.16 10.90 6.66
N ASN A 259 0.85 10.59 5.58
CA ASN A 259 1.61 9.35 5.44
C ASN A 259 3.09 9.61 5.70
N TYR A 260 3.89 8.52 5.68
CA TYR A 260 5.36 8.56 5.80
C TYR A 260 6.04 9.14 4.54
N ASP A 261 5.29 9.58 3.57
CA ASP A 261 5.79 10.21 2.35
C ASP A 261 6.39 11.58 2.66
N LEU A 262 7.41 11.95 1.91
CA LEU A 262 8.13 13.20 2.11
C LEU A 262 7.24 14.41 1.87
N ILE A 263 7.26 15.32 2.82
CA ILE A 263 6.74 16.69 2.68
C ILE A 263 7.94 17.63 2.69
N TYR A 264 8.14 18.38 1.61
CA TYR A 264 9.27 19.30 1.52
C TYR A 264 8.85 20.74 1.17
N PRO A 265 9.30 21.75 1.94
CA PRO A 265 9.97 21.62 3.23
C PRO A 265 8.98 21.33 4.36
N TYR A 266 9.27 20.36 5.22
CA TYR A 266 8.49 20.15 6.44
C TYR A 266 8.93 21.13 7.54
N ILE A 267 10.23 21.25 7.74
CA ILE A 267 10.83 22.28 8.61
C ILE A 267 11.31 23.42 7.72
N LYS A 268 10.82 24.64 7.97
CA LYS A 268 11.22 25.85 7.25
C LYS A 268 12.56 26.39 7.81
N PRO A 269 13.28 27.24 7.05
CA PRO A 269 14.54 27.84 7.52
C PRO A 269 14.43 28.65 8.83
N ASP A 270 13.24 29.14 9.17
CA ASP A 270 12.93 29.84 10.42
C ASP A 270 12.61 28.89 11.60
N GLY A 271 12.76 27.57 11.40
CA GLY A 271 12.50 26.54 12.39
C GLY A 271 11.03 26.18 12.58
N LYS A 272 10.11 26.77 11.80
CA LYS A 272 8.68 26.42 11.87
C LYS A 272 8.39 25.15 11.10
N ILE A 273 7.46 24.34 11.63
CA ILE A 273 6.92 23.20 10.93
C ILE A 273 5.86 23.62 9.92
N THR A 274 5.63 22.78 8.89
CA THR A 274 4.69 23.06 7.80
C THR A 274 3.29 22.51 8.10
N ALA A 275 3.07 21.84 9.21
CA ALA A 275 1.79 21.23 9.57
C ALA A 275 0.61 22.21 9.39
N GLY A 276 -0.45 21.74 8.78
CA GLY A 276 -1.63 22.53 8.42
C GLY A 276 -1.53 23.39 7.15
N GLU A 277 -0.32 23.54 6.58
CA GLU A 277 -0.08 24.33 5.36
C GLU A 277 0.37 23.45 4.16
N VAL A 278 0.14 22.14 4.22
CA VAL A 278 0.63 21.20 3.21
C VAL A 278 -0.15 21.34 1.92
N THR A 279 0.55 21.62 0.84
CA THR A 279 0.01 21.76 -0.52
C THR A 279 0.59 20.70 -1.46
N SER A 280 -0.06 20.46 -2.60
CA SER A 280 0.33 19.40 -3.53
C SER A 280 1.76 19.51 -4.06
N ASP A 281 2.31 20.71 -4.15
CA ASP A 281 3.68 20.97 -4.61
C ASP A 281 4.76 20.71 -3.54
N MET A 282 4.32 20.40 -2.31
CA MET A 282 5.19 20.05 -1.19
C MET A 282 5.25 18.54 -0.95
N VAL A 283 4.31 17.76 -1.50
CA VAL A 283 4.17 16.33 -1.22
C VAL A 283 4.74 15.52 -2.38
N TYR A 284 5.69 14.65 -2.07
CA TYR A 284 6.40 13.82 -3.04
C TYR A 284 5.92 12.38 -3.01
N ASN A 285 4.62 12.20 -3.25
CA ASN A 285 3.97 10.91 -3.38
C ASN A 285 3.32 10.72 -4.75
N TYR A 286 2.95 9.48 -5.02
CA TYR A 286 2.33 9.07 -6.28
C TYR A 286 1.41 7.87 -6.09
N ASP A 287 0.24 7.94 -6.72
CA ASP A 287 -0.67 6.81 -6.85
C ASP A 287 -0.81 6.44 -8.34
N LEU A 288 -0.62 5.15 -8.66
CA LEU A 288 -0.89 4.62 -9.99
C LEU A 288 -2.32 4.14 -10.06
N CYS A 289 -3.05 4.66 -11.03
CA CYS A 289 -4.44 4.29 -11.29
C CYS A 289 -4.58 3.58 -12.64
N ALA A 290 -5.55 2.66 -12.74
CA ALA A 290 -5.88 1.96 -13.96
C ALA A 290 -7.38 1.82 -14.18
N LYS A 291 -7.73 1.59 -15.45
CA LYS A 291 -9.05 1.19 -15.94
C LYS A 291 -8.93 -0.17 -16.62
N SER A 292 -9.95 -1.03 -16.52
CA SER A 292 -10.01 -2.21 -17.39
C SER A 292 -10.61 -1.84 -18.76
N ILE A 293 -10.35 -2.69 -19.73
CA ILE A 293 -10.89 -2.56 -21.10
C ILE A 293 -11.81 -3.75 -21.34
N ILE A 294 -13.10 -3.46 -21.60
CA ILE A 294 -14.09 -4.47 -21.96
C ILE A 294 -13.78 -4.97 -23.37
N ARG A 295 -13.55 -6.27 -23.52
CA ARG A 295 -13.09 -6.88 -24.78
C ARG A 295 -14.00 -6.60 -25.97
N ASP A 296 -15.30 -6.77 -25.79
CA ASP A 296 -16.25 -6.73 -26.90
C ASP A 296 -16.58 -5.31 -27.38
N THR A 297 -16.50 -4.33 -26.49
CA THR A 297 -16.85 -2.94 -26.78
C THR A 297 -15.64 -2.00 -26.86
N GLY A 298 -14.51 -2.38 -26.27
CA GLY A 298 -13.36 -1.48 -26.08
C GLY A 298 -13.62 -0.39 -25.03
N GLU A 299 -14.74 -0.44 -24.33
CA GLU A 299 -15.08 0.54 -23.30
C GLU A 299 -14.17 0.41 -22.10
N GLN A 300 -13.76 1.55 -21.53
CA GLN A 300 -12.96 1.61 -20.32
C GLN A 300 -13.86 1.77 -19.09
N THR A 301 -13.59 0.99 -18.06
CA THR A 301 -14.30 1.08 -16.77
C THR A 301 -13.82 2.28 -15.96
N GLU A 302 -14.44 2.52 -14.81
CA GLU A 302 -13.97 3.50 -13.86
C GLU A 302 -12.56 3.18 -13.35
N ALA A 303 -11.74 4.22 -13.17
CA ALA A 303 -10.39 4.07 -12.67
C ALA A 303 -10.36 3.61 -11.20
N ARG A 304 -9.32 2.83 -10.88
CA ARG A 304 -8.99 2.39 -9.51
C ARG A 304 -7.49 2.55 -9.27
N GLU A 305 -7.16 2.96 -8.05
CA GLU A 305 -5.78 2.94 -7.55
C GLU A 305 -5.26 1.50 -7.50
N LEU A 306 -4.09 1.27 -8.06
CA LEU A 306 -3.35 0.00 -8.01
C LEU A 306 -2.23 0.04 -6.98
N LEU A 307 -1.50 1.13 -6.98
CA LEU A 307 -0.27 1.33 -6.22
C LEU A 307 -0.33 2.70 -5.55
N SER A 308 0.12 2.71 -4.30
CA SER A 308 0.38 3.92 -3.54
C SER A 308 1.84 3.94 -3.11
N GLY A 309 2.52 5.07 -3.30
CA GLY A 309 3.92 5.22 -2.96
C GLY A 309 4.39 6.66 -2.86
N GLY A 310 5.68 6.82 -2.54
CA GLY A 310 6.29 8.14 -2.41
C GLY A 310 7.79 8.06 -2.15
N ILE A 311 8.41 9.24 -2.16
CA ILE A 311 9.72 9.46 -1.58
C ILE A 311 9.55 9.41 -0.06
N ARG A 312 10.46 8.73 0.66
CA ARG A 312 10.36 8.59 2.10
C ARG A 312 11.09 9.69 2.84
N GLU A 313 10.57 10.03 4.00
CA GLU A 313 11.28 10.89 4.94
C GLU A 313 12.52 10.16 5.46
N TRP A 314 13.68 10.83 5.48
CA TRP A 314 14.95 10.20 5.87
C TRP A 314 15.74 10.99 6.90
N LEU A 315 15.38 12.26 7.13
CA LEU A 315 16.09 13.10 8.10
C LEU A 315 15.49 12.91 9.49
N PHE A 316 16.36 12.58 10.45
CA PHE A 316 15.94 12.36 11.82
C PHE A 316 15.13 13.52 12.40
N GLU A 317 15.56 14.74 12.12
CA GLU A 317 14.92 15.96 12.61
C GLU A 317 13.47 16.08 12.12
N THR A 318 13.24 15.83 10.84
CA THR A 318 11.89 15.89 10.23
C THR A 318 11.03 14.71 10.65
N ILE A 319 11.60 13.51 10.77
CA ILE A 319 10.89 12.32 11.27
C ILE A 319 10.36 12.58 12.68
N VAL A 320 11.21 13.10 13.59
CA VAL A 320 10.83 13.38 14.98
C VAL A 320 9.70 14.41 15.05
N GLU A 321 9.84 15.52 14.34
CA GLU A 321 8.82 16.57 14.37
C GLU A 321 7.47 16.06 13.80
N ARG A 322 7.48 15.24 12.75
CA ARG A 322 6.25 14.63 12.20
C ARG A 322 5.59 13.69 13.20
N LEU A 323 6.36 12.85 13.89
CA LEU A 323 5.81 11.93 14.88
C LEU A 323 5.20 12.67 16.08
N LEU A 324 5.84 13.78 16.51
CA LEU A 324 5.31 14.65 17.56
C LEU A 324 4.02 15.37 17.12
N ASP A 325 4.02 15.94 15.93
CA ASP A 325 2.91 16.72 15.39
C ASP A 325 1.65 15.86 15.22
N ASN A 326 1.85 14.62 14.79
CA ASN A 326 0.79 13.62 14.66
C ASN A 326 0.48 12.87 15.99
N LYS A 327 1.10 13.26 17.10
CA LYS A 327 0.89 12.67 18.44
C LYS A 327 1.19 11.16 18.51
N ILE A 328 2.07 10.66 17.64
CA ILE A 328 2.51 9.26 17.61
C ILE A 328 3.50 8.98 18.74
N ILE A 329 4.39 9.93 19.02
CA ILE A 329 5.22 9.93 20.21
C ILE A 329 4.82 11.10 21.11
N PRO A 330 4.79 10.89 22.44
CA PRO A 330 4.33 11.95 23.37
C PRO A 330 5.42 13.00 23.68
N VAL A 331 6.69 12.64 23.48
CA VAL A 331 7.83 13.48 23.84
C VAL A 331 8.95 13.38 22.79
N LYS A 332 9.78 14.42 22.75
CA LYS A 332 10.96 14.43 21.88
C LYS A 332 12.03 13.46 22.41
N PRO A 333 12.71 12.68 21.55
CA PRO A 333 13.83 11.85 21.97
C PRO A 333 15.00 12.72 22.47
N ILE A 334 15.61 12.31 23.59
CA ILE A 334 16.78 12.95 24.19
C ILE A 334 18.00 12.10 23.84
N ILE A 335 18.85 12.62 22.95
CA ILE A 335 20.04 11.91 22.49
C ILE A 335 21.26 12.37 23.30
N VAL A 336 21.89 11.42 23.99
CA VAL A 336 23.13 11.64 24.74
C VAL A 336 24.13 10.55 24.34
N GLU A 337 25.30 10.96 23.88
CA GLU A 337 26.39 10.06 23.46
C GLU A 337 25.93 8.97 22.46
N GLY A 338 25.02 9.34 21.55
CA GLY A 338 24.49 8.43 20.54
C GLY A 338 23.41 7.45 21.02
N ASN A 339 22.92 7.59 22.27
CA ASN A 339 21.82 6.82 22.83
C ASN A 339 20.59 7.70 23.08
N ILE A 340 19.41 7.09 23.13
CA ILE A 340 18.18 7.77 23.51
C ILE A 340 17.91 7.48 24.99
N GLU A 341 18.08 8.48 25.86
CA GLU A 341 17.91 8.33 27.31
C GLU A 341 16.47 8.04 27.72
N ASN A 342 15.52 8.67 27.03
CA ASN A 342 14.08 8.52 27.32
C ASN A 342 13.37 7.52 26.40
N ILE A 343 14.07 6.46 25.95
CA ILE A 343 13.57 5.46 25.00
C ILE A 343 12.23 4.84 25.44
N ASN A 344 12.03 4.64 26.74
CA ASN A 344 10.81 4.05 27.33
C ASN A 344 9.59 4.99 27.24
N GLN A 345 9.77 6.25 26.85
CA GLN A 345 8.70 7.24 26.68
C GLN A 345 8.26 7.41 25.21
N LEU A 346 8.78 6.59 24.31
CA LEU A 346 8.60 6.72 22.85
C LEU A 346 7.68 5.64 22.25
N ASP A 347 6.81 5.05 23.06
CA ASP A 347 5.75 4.11 22.66
C ASP A 347 6.18 3.03 21.64
N GLY A 348 7.37 2.44 21.85
CA GLY A 348 7.92 1.41 20.96
C GLY A 348 8.71 1.96 19.76
N TYR A 349 8.63 3.25 19.44
CA TYR A 349 9.38 3.87 18.33
C TYR A 349 10.85 4.18 18.66
N GLY A 350 11.27 3.99 19.92
CA GLY A 350 12.63 4.25 20.37
C GLY A 350 13.72 3.59 19.51
N PRO A 351 13.68 2.27 19.26
CA PRO A 351 14.68 1.59 18.43
C PRO A 351 14.73 2.12 16.98
N PHE A 352 13.58 2.43 16.38
CA PHE A 352 13.51 3.03 15.05
C PHE A 352 14.15 4.42 15.03
N LEU A 353 13.81 5.28 15.99
CA LEU A 353 14.34 6.62 16.11
C LEU A 353 15.84 6.59 16.43
N LEU A 354 16.31 5.62 17.24
CA LEU A 354 17.72 5.42 17.47
C LEU A 354 18.45 5.09 16.15
N ALA A 355 17.94 4.16 15.35
CA ALA A 355 18.50 3.85 14.05
C ALA A 355 18.52 5.08 13.11
N ALA A 356 17.45 5.89 13.11
CA ALA A 356 17.36 7.10 12.30
C ALA A 356 18.32 8.21 12.76
N SER A 357 18.71 8.23 14.03
CA SER A 357 19.60 9.24 14.60
C SER A 357 21.08 9.00 14.34
N ILE A 358 21.48 7.81 13.89
CA ILE A 358 22.90 7.46 13.70
C ILE A 358 23.49 8.28 12.55
N LYS A 359 24.62 8.94 12.86
CA LYS A 359 25.40 9.71 11.88
C LYS A 359 26.76 9.05 11.66
N ASP A 360 27.29 9.19 10.46
CA ASP A 360 28.66 8.76 10.15
C ASP A 360 29.73 9.72 10.75
N ALA A 361 30.99 9.39 10.52
CA ALA A 361 32.12 10.20 11.01
C ALA A 361 32.15 11.65 10.44
N THR A 362 31.39 11.93 9.39
CA THR A 362 31.24 13.25 8.77
C THR A 362 30.02 14.02 9.29
N GLY A 363 29.21 13.40 10.18
CA GLY A 363 27.99 13.98 10.72
C GLY A 363 26.74 13.79 9.80
N ARG A 364 26.85 13.04 8.70
CA ARG A 364 25.73 12.76 7.81
C ARG A 364 24.89 11.62 8.36
N SER A 365 23.59 11.70 8.15
CA SER A 365 22.67 10.61 8.47
C SER A 365 23.07 9.32 7.73
N THR A 366 23.12 8.21 8.47
CA THR A 366 23.26 6.86 7.87
C THR A 366 21.93 6.25 7.53
N PHE A 367 20.82 6.85 7.95
CA PHE A 367 19.47 6.37 7.65
C PHE A 367 19.22 6.44 6.15
N PRO A 368 18.64 5.37 5.55
CA PRO A 368 18.51 5.30 4.10
C PRO A 368 17.49 6.31 3.57
N ASP A 369 17.92 7.10 2.60
CA ASP A 369 17.02 7.88 1.75
C ASP A 369 16.46 6.98 0.64
N THR A 370 15.15 6.82 0.60
CA THR A 370 14.48 5.84 -0.28
C THR A 370 13.26 6.41 -0.99
N TYR A 371 12.82 5.69 -1.98
CA TYR A 371 11.46 5.76 -2.52
C TYR A 371 10.87 4.35 -2.54
N GLY A 372 9.57 4.27 -2.43
CA GLY A 372 8.91 2.98 -2.46
C GLY A 372 7.41 3.07 -2.67
N GLY A 373 6.76 1.93 -2.68
CA GLY A 373 5.31 1.82 -2.82
C GLY A 373 4.84 0.40 -2.70
N GLY A 374 3.55 0.24 -2.46
CA GLY A 374 2.87 -1.04 -2.41
C GLY A 374 1.84 -1.15 -3.52
N ILE A 375 1.94 -2.18 -4.35
CA ILE A 375 0.90 -2.52 -5.32
C ILE A 375 0.01 -3.62 -4.74
N GLY A 376 -1.28 -3.32 -4.54
CA GLY A 376 -2.25 -4.28 -4.05
C GLY A 376 -2.54 -5.34 -5.11
N ILE A 377 -2.22 -6.61 -4.83
CA ILE A 377 -2.35 -7.69 -5.84
C ILE A 377 -3.81 -7.90 -6.22
N GLU A 378 -4.69 -8.12 -5.25
CA GLU A 378 -6.11 -8.36 -5.49
C GLU A 378 -6.79 -7.14 -6.12
N ARG A 379 -6.44 -5.93 -5.66
CA ARG A 379 -6.97 -4.68 -6.22
C ARG A 379 -6.52 -4.47 -7.67
N THR A 380 -5.28 -4.81 -7.99
CA THR A 380 -4.76 -4.72 -9.36
C THR A 380 -5.48 -5.68 -10.29
N LEU A 381 -5.66 -6.93 -9.87
CA LEU A 381 -6.44 -7.90 -10.64
C LEU A 381 -7.86 -7.41 -10.87
N TYR A 382 -8.53 -6.94 -9.81
CA TYR A 382 -9.87 -6.36 -9.93
C TYR A 382 -9.92 -5.17 -10.89
N ALA A 383 -8.99 -4.22 -10.76
CA ALA A 383 -8.95 -3.03 -11.59
C ALA A 383 -8.69 -3.34 -13.08
N LEU A 384 -7.92 -4.39 -13.37
CA LEU A 384 -7.59 -4.81 -14.74
C LEU A 384 -8.61 -5.79 -15.35
N SER A 385 -9.40 -6.46 -14.53
CA SER A 385 -10.38 -7.48 -14.97
C SER A 385 -11.84 -7.07 -14.79
N ARG A 386 -12.12 -5.88 -14.23
CA ARG A 386 -13.48 -5.38 -14.03
C ARG A 386 -14.22 -5.33 -15.35
N GLY A 387 -15.43 -5.94 -15.39
CA GLY A 387 -16.19 -6.08 -16.63
C GLY A 387 -17.44 -6.92 -16.43
N PRO A 388 -17.97 -7.53 -17.48
CA PRO A 388 -19.24 -8.26 -17.43
C PRO A 388 -19.29 -9.42 -16.43
N LYS A 389 -18.11 -10.02 -16.12
CA LYS A 389 -18.01 -11.17 -15.22
C LYS A 389 -17.32 -10.85 -13.88
N VAL A 390 -16.78 -9.65 -13.72
CA VAL A 390 -16.08 -9.19 -12.52
C VAL A 390 -16.65 -7.84 -12.12
N ASP A 391 -17.50 -7.83 -11.11
CA ASP A 391 -18.15 -6.61 -10.61
C ASP A 391 -17.50 -6.10 -9.32
N LYS A 392 -16.99 -6.99 -8.49
CA LYS A 392 -16.38 -6.68 -7.20
C LYS A 392 -15.06 -7.43 -6.98
N ILE A 393 -14.26 -6.95 -6.03
CA ILE A 393 -12.95 -7.56 -5.73
C ILE A 393 -13.04 -9.02 -5.29
N ASP A 394 -14.16 -9.43 -4.68
CA ASP A 394 -14.42 -10.81 -4.31
C ASP A 394 -14.38 -11.76 -5.51
N ASP A 395 -14.77 -11.29 -6.69
CA ASP A 395 -14.84 -12.13 -7.89
C ASP A 395 -13.46 -12.59 -8.36
N VAL A 396 -12.40 -11.88 -7.95
CA VAL A 396 -11.00 -12.21 -8.29
C VAL A 396 -10.18 -12.76 -7.12
N THR A 397 -10.80 -12.97 -5.95
CA THR A 397 -10.15 -13.54 -4.78
C THR A 397 -10.68 -14.93 -4.48
N PHE A 398 -9.81 -15.87 -4.08
CA PHE A 398 -10.23 -17.26 -3.84
C PHE A 398 -11.19 -17.38 -2.65
N PHE A 399 -10.94 -16.66 -1.57
CA PHE A 399 -11.70 -16.77 -0.33
C PHE A 399 -12.69 -15.62 -0.08
N GLY A 400 -12.71 -14.56 -0.90
CA GLY A 400 -13.70 -13.48 -0.81
C GLY A 400 -13.74 -12.78 0.55
N LYS A 401 -12.63 -12.16 0.97
CA LYS A 401 -12.50 -11.52 2.30
C LYS A 401 -13.03 -10.07 2.32
N ASN A 402 -14.20 -9.85 1.79
CA ASN A 402 -14.84 -8.54 1.80
C ASN A 402 -15.63 -8.35 3.11
N PRO A 403 -15.46 -7.24 3.85
CA PRO A 403 -16.21 -6.98 5.07
C PRO A 403 -17.74 -6.95 4.89
N ASP A 404 -18.23 -6.73 3.66
CA ASP A 404 -19.66 -6.73 3.35
C ASP A 404 -20.24 -8.07 2.97
N SER A 405 -19.41 -9.00 2.62
CA SER A 405 -19.92 -10.31 2.33
C SER A 405 -20.35 -10.92 3.66
N HIS A 406 -21.62 -11.27 3.80
CA HIS A 406 -22.09 -12.22 4.81
C HIS A 406 -21.41 -13.60 4.63
N GLN A 407 -20.34 -13.65 3.86
CA GLN A 407 -19.54 -14.83 3.65
C GLN A 407 -18.74 -15.10 4.91
N ILE A 408 -19.14 -16.12 5.61
CA ILE A 408 -18.42 -16.66 6.75
C ILE A 408 -17.13 -17.26 6.21
N TYR A 409 -16.00 -16.76 6.71
CA TYR A 409 -14.72 -17.38 6.45
C TYR A 409 -14.71 -18.76 7.11
N LEU A 410 -14.78 -19.80 6.29
CA LEU A 410 -14.74 -21.17 6.79
C LEU A 410 -13.30 -21.71 6.88
N PHE A 411 -12.32 -20.95 6.41
CA PHE A 411 -10.91 -21.37 6.35
C PHE A 411 -9.98 -20.22 6.67
#